data_e10263e58a8496e60fbe0f609acc8525
#
_entry.id   e10263e58a8496e60fbe0f609acc8525
#
_cell.length_a   1.000
_cell.length_b   1.000
_cell.length_c   1.000
_cell.angle_alpha   90.00
_cell.angle_beta   90.00
_cell.angle_gamma   90.00
#
_symmetry.space_group_name_H-M   'P 1'
#
loop_
_entity.id
_entity.type
_entity.pdbx_description
1 polymer ?
#
loop_
_entity_poly.entity_id
_entity_poly.type
_entity_poly.pdbx_seq_one_letter_code
_entity_poly.pdbx_strand_id
1 'polypeptide(L)'
;PGERVCLFLDRVPELYLAFVGILKRGAVVQPLFSAFGEESLATRLLDAGTCCVLTQRKHLPKVRRARAQLPDLRLVAVVDAGDAKLGEGEVAFDLDALPRVERYDVFPAGPETPSVLHYTSGTTGQPKGAQHVHRSLVSQYLTTKWVLDLGEDDVYWCNADPGWVTGTSYGIIGPWSNGATQVVLDAGFGAERWYSFLEKRRVTVWYSAPTAIRLLMKEGLDVVRRHDLSALRHLASVGEPLNPEAVHWSREAFGKPFHDTFWQTETGCIVISNYPGMPVKAGSMGKPFPGITAAILDQRTFEPVAEPGRVGMIGLVPGWPSMIRGYWNNPAGYAKKFENGWYLTGDRGTVDADGYFWFVGRDDDVINTG
;
A
#
# COMPACT_ATOMS: atom_id res chain seq x y z
N PRO A 1 14.71 3.61 -19.35
CA PRO A 1 14.12 2.41 -18.76
C PRO A 1 14.98 1.85 -17.62
N GLY A 2 14.35 1.25 -16.59
CA GLY A 2 15.04 0.64 -15.45
C GLY A 2 15.66 1.59 -14.43
N GLU A 3 15.71 2.88 -14.69
CA GLU A 3 16.17 3.88 -13.72
C GLU A 3 15.14 4.10 -12.62
N ARG A 4 15.59 4.32 -11.39
CA ARG A 4 14.70 4.56 -10.23
C ARG A 4 14.44 6.05 -10.12
N VAL A 5 13.17 6.40 -10.11
CA VAL A 5 12.67 7.76 -9.95
C VAL A 5 11.85 7.83 -8.67
N CYS A 6 12.32 8.64 -7.73
CA CYS A 6 11.67 8.80 -6.44
C CYS A 6 10.54 9.83 -6.50
N LEU A 7 9.40 9.48 -5.90
CA LEU A 7 8.31 10.38 -5.59
C LEU A 7 8.36 10.69 -4.08
N PHE A 8 8.87 11.87 -3.73
CA PHE A 8 8.93 12.37 -2.36
C PHE A 8 8.03 13.60 -2.23
N LEU A 9 6.72 13.35 -2.32
CA LEU A 9 5.65 14.32 -2.47
C LEU A 9 4.53 14.04 -1.48
N ASP A 10 3.81 15.05 -1.06
CA ASP A 10 2.51 14.86 -0.43
C ASP A 10 1.47 14.45 -1.49
N ARG A 11 0.20 14.37 -1.11
CA ARG A 11 -0.92 13.93 -1.99
C ARG A 11 -1.33 14.99 -2.99
N VAL A 12 -0.41 15.45 -3.82
CA VAL A 12 -0.64 16.44 -4.88
C VAL A 12 -0.86 15.77 -6.23
N PRO A 13 -1.57 16.39 -7.18
CA PRO A 13 -1.87 15.81 -8.50
C PRO A 13 -0.62 15.29 -9.23
N GLU A 14 0.48 16.03 -9.11
CA GLU A 14 1.76 15.70 -9.74
C GLU A 14 2.30 14.32 -9.32
N LEU A 15 2.06 13.89 -8.07
CA LEU A 15 2.45 12.57 -7.60
C LEU A 15 1.80 11.47 -8.44
N TYR A 16 0.49 11.56 -8.63
CA TYR A 16 -0.31 10.56 -9.33
C TYR A 16 0.01 10.53 -10.83
N LEU A 17 0.14 11.70 -11.45
CA LEU A 17 0.51 11.83 -12.86
C LEU A 17 1.95 11.36 -13.11
N ALA A 18 2.89 11.75 -12.26
CA ALA A 18 4.27 11.29 -12.34
C ALA A 18 4.40 9.79 -12.14
N PHE A 19 3.63 9.18 -11.22
CA PHE A 19 3.61 7.74 -11.01
C PHE A 19 3.35 6.99 -12.32
N VAL A 20 2.29 7.35 -13.03
CA VAL A 20 1.96 6.73 -14.32
C VAL A 20 2.97 7.10 -15.40
N GLY A 21 3.44 8.37 -15.44
CA GLY A 21 4.43 8.84 -16.40
C GLY A 21 5.75 8.07 -16.31
N ILE A 22 6.24 7.79 -15.10
CA ILE A 22 7.45 7.00 -14.86
C ILE A 22 7.28 5.57 -15.39
N LEU A 23 6.14 4.92 -15.10
CA LEU A 23 5.85 3.59 -15.63
C LEU A 23 5.78 3.56 -17.16
N LYS A 24 5.13 4.56 -17.78
CA LYS A 24 5.06 4.71 -19.24
C LYS A 24 6.43 4.88 -19.89
N ARG A 25 7.39 5.45 -19.17
CA ARG A 25 8.79 5.61 -19.59
C ARG A 25 9.60 4.31 -19.43
N GLY A 26 9.06 3.28 -18.76
CA GLY A 26 9.75 2.04 -18.41
C GLY A 26 10.78 2.24 -17.29
N ALA A 27 10.64 3.29 -16.50
CA ALA A 27 11.42 3.54 -15.30
C ALA A 27 10.70 2.93 -14.07
N VAL A 28 11.43 2.77 -12.97
CA VAL A 28 10.94 2.19 -11.72
C VAL A 28 10.51 3.31 -10.78
N VAL A 29 9.26 3.28 -10.35
CA VAL A 29 8.77 4.24 -9.36
C VAL A 29 9.27 3.85 -7.98
N GLN A 30 9.89 4.78 -7.27
CA GLN A 30 10.26 4.65 -5.87
C GLN A 30 9.43 5.62 -5.04
N PRO A 31 8.23 5.24 -4.59
CA PRO A 31 7.43 6.11 -3.74
C PRO A 31 7.98 6.08 -2.31
N LEU A 32 8.16 7.25 -1.71
CA LEU A 32 8.62 7.41 -0.34
C LEU A 32 7.68 8.33 0.44
N PHE A 33 7.41 7.95 1.68
CA PHE A 33 6.57 8.75 2.57
C PHE A 33 7.21 10.11 2.84
N SER A 34 6.50 11.18 2.52
CA SER A 34 7.02 12.56 2.56
C SER A 34 7.42 13.04 3.97
N ALA A 35 6.89 12.37 5.02
CA ALA A 35 7.27 12.65 6.39
C ALA A 35 8.59 11.99 6.84
N PHE A 36 9.24 11.17 6.01
CA PHE A 36 10.54 10.60 6.38
C PHE A 36 11.55 11.71 6.71
N GLY A 37 12.35 11.44 7.76
CA GLY A 37 13.50 12.26 8.11
C GLY A 37 14.61 12.12 7.05
N GLU A 38 15.63 12.98 7.15
CA GLU A 38 16.74 13.07 6.20
C GLU A 38 17.53 11.77 6.06
N GLU A 39 17.91 11.15 7.17
CA GLU A 39 18.64 9.88 7.19
C GLU A 39 17.86 8.74 6.54
N SER A 40 16.58 8.62 6.88
CA SER A 40 15.67 7.63 6.29
C SER A 40 15.50 7.83 4.78
N LEU A 41 15.46 9.08 4.32
CA LEU A 41 15.41 9.43 2.92
C LEU A 41 16.72 9.06 2.22
N ALA A 42 17.86 9.54 2.74
CA ALA A 42 19.19 9.31 2.15
C ALA A 42 19.49 7.81 2.00
N THR A 43 19.25 7.02 3.05
CA THR A 43 19.49 5.57 3.04
C THR A 43 18.73 4.87 1.90
N ARG A 44 17.45 5.20 1.70
CA ARG A 44 16.61 4.56 0.65
C ARG A 44 16.96 5.02 -0.75
N LEU A 45 17.31 6.32 -0.92
CA LEU A 45 17.74 6.84 -2.21
C LEU A 45 19.09 6.27 -2.63
N LEU A 46 20.02 6.13 -1.68
CA LEU A 46 21.35 5.55 -1.91
C LEU A 46 21.25 4.06 -2.27
N ASP A 47 20.53 3.27 -1.47
CA ASP A 47 20.37 1.83 -1.72
C ASP A 47 19.70 1.57 -3.08
N ALA A 48 18.70 2.37 -3.46
CA ALA A 48 18.05 2.26 -4.76
C ALA A 48 18.93 2.72 -5.94
N GLY A 49 20.00 3.49 -5.71
CA GLY A 49 20.73 4.20 -6.78
C GLY A 49 19.78 5.14 -7.54
N THR A 50 19.04 5.97 -6.80
CA THR A 50 18.01 6.85 -7.36
C THR A 50 18.63 7.94 -8.21
N CYS A 51 18.16 8.08 -9.46
CA CYS A 51 18.71 9.06 -10.39
C CYS A 51 17.92 10.37 -10.48
N CYS A 52 16.65 10.34 -10.10
CA CYS A 52 15.76 11.50 -10.14
C CYS A 52 14.82 11.49 -8.92
N VAL A 53 14.59 12.67 -8.34
CA VAL A 53 13.63 12.88 -7.25
C VAL A 53 12.62 13.95 -7.69
N LEU A 54 11.34 13.62 -7.65
CA LEU A 54 10.27 14.63 -7.69
C LEU A 54 9.90 14.99 -6.26
N THR A 55 9.86 16.28 -5.96
CA THR A 55 9.59 16.77 -4.60
C THR A 55 8.86 18.10 -4.60
N GLN A 56 8.42 18.54 -3.42
CA GLN A 56 7.86 19.85 -3.18
C GLN A 56 8.88 20.80 -2.56
N ARG A 57 8.66 22.12 -2.73
CA ARG A 57 9.50 23.17 -2.16
C ARG A 57 9.76 22.96 -0.66
N LYS A 58 8.72 22.57 0.09
CA LYS A 58 8.82 22.32 1.54
C LYS A 58 9.72 21.15 1.92
N HIS A 59 9.87 20.17 1.03
CA HIS A 59 10.72 18.99 1.23
C HIS A 59 12.11 19.11 0.61
N LEU A 60 12.31 20.09 -0.31
CA LEU A 60 13.57 20.32 -1.01
C LEU A 60 14.79 20.44 -0.06
N PRO A 61 14.72 21.10 1.11
CA PRO A 61 15.84 21.15 2.04
C PRO A 61 16.33 19.78 2.51
N LYS A 62 15.43 18.81 2.70
CA LYS A 62 15.79 17.43 3.06
C LYS A 62 16.54 16.75 1.92
N VAL A 63 16.05 16.91 0.68
CA VAL A 63 16.67 16.32 -0.52
C VAL A 63 18.06 16.92 -0.75
N ARG A 64 18.22 18.24 -0.60
CA ARG A 64 19.52 18.92 -0.75
C ARG A 64 20.56 18.41 0.24
N ARG A 65 20.18 18.20 1.51
CA ARG A 65 21.10 17.66 2.53
C ARG A 65 21.48 16.21 2.25
N ALA A 66 20.55 15.40 1.77
CA ALA A 66 20.82 14.02 1.39
C ALA A 66 21.73 13.93 0.15
N ARG A 67 21.69 14.91 -0.77
CA ARG A 67 22.33 14.88 -2.10
C ARG A 67 23.82 14.57 -2.07
N ALA A 68 24.53 15.06 -1.07
CA ALA A 68 26.00 14.81 -0.94
C ALA A 68 26.36 13.31 -0.82
N GLN A 69 25.41 12.48 -0.40
CA GLN A 69 25.58 11.04 -0.24
C GLN A 69 25.02 10.23 -1.44
N LEU A 70 24.49 10.89 -2.48
CA LEU A 70 23.74 10.27 -3.57
C LEU A 70 24.44 10.45 -4.92
N PRO A 71 25.44 9.59 -5.24
CA PRO A 71 26.27 9.76 -6.45
C PRO A 71 25.46 9.62 -7.75
N ASP A 72 24.36 8.87 -7.74
CA ASP A 72 23.53 8.64 -8.91
C ASP A 72 22.46 9.72 -9.13
N LEU A 73 22.23 10.61 -8.15
CA LEU A 73 21.17 11.62 -8.23
C LEU A 73 21.56 12.76 -9.15
N ARG A 74 21.00 12.77 -10.35
CA ARG A 74 21.27 13.75 -11.40
C ARG A 74 20.27 14.89 -11.46
N LEU A 75 19.01 14.60 -11.10
CA LEU A 75 17.90 15.54 -11.26
C LEU A 75 17.00 15.59 -10.03
N VAL A 76 16.65 16.80 -9.61
CA VAL A 76 15.58 17.05 -8.63
C VAL A 76 14.55 17.96 -9.28
N ALA A 77 13.34 17.45 -9.46
CA ALA A 77 12.20 18.18 -10.03
C ALA A 77 11.29 18.68 -8.88
N VAL A 78 11.04 19.98 -8.84
CA VAL A 78 10.26 20.66 -7.78
C VAL A 78 8.94 21.10 -8.34
N VAL A 79 7.82 20.50 -7.89
CA VAL A 79 6.48 20.71 -8.46
C VAL A 79 5.83 22.04 -8.10
N ASP A 80 6.23 22.64 -6.98
CA ASP A 80 5.73 23.93 -6.48
C ASP A 80 6.87 24.96 -6.32
N ALA A 81 7.78 24.97 -7.28
CA ALA A 81 9.00 25.76 -7.20
C ALA A 81 8.74 27.26 -6.99
N GLY A 82 7.72 27.82 -7.71
CA GLY A 82 7.41 29.25 -7.64
C GLY A 82 8.66 30.12 -7.86
N ASP A 83 8.95 30.99 -6.90
CA ASP A 83 10.12 31.87 -6.86
C ASP A 83 11.36 31.26 -6.17
N ALA A 84 11.35 29.94 -5.87
CA ALA A 84 12.45 29.28 -5.20
C ALA A 84 13.73 29.36 -6.05
N LYS A 85 14.83 29.76 -5.41
CA LYS A 85 16.14 29.68 -6.05
C LYS A 85 16.57 28.20 -6.17
N LEU A 86 16.56 27.69 -7.39
CA LEU A 86 16.97 26.34 -7.73
C LEU A 86 18.48 26.29 -7.95
N GLY A 87 19.10 25.20 -7.51
CA GLY A 87 20.52 24.91 -7.66
C GLY A 87 20.84 24.10 -8.91
N GLU A 88 22.10 23.71 -9.05
CA GLU A 88 22.51 22.82 -10.14
C GLU A 88 21.82 21.45 -10.06
N GLY A 89 21.31 20.99 -11.22
CA GLY A 89 20.54 19.75 -11.32
C GLY A 89 19.15 19.81 -10.63
N GLU A 90 18.66 21.00 -10.28
CA GLU A 90 17.29 21.23 -9.82
C GLU A 90 16.50 21.95 -10.91
N VAL A 91 15.28 21.55 -11.16
CA VAL A 91 14.39 22.14 -12.15
C VAL A 91 12.99 22.37 -11.57
N ALA A 92 12.32 23.41 -12.01
CA ALA A 92 10.89 23.54 -11.76
C ALA A 92 10.14 22.51 -12.63
N PHE A 93 9.16 21.84 -12.03
CA PHE A 93 8.26 20.94 -12.71
C PHE A 93 6.84 21.50 -12.61
N ASP A 94 6.39 22.04 -13.73
CA ASP A 94 5.06 22.65 -13.86
C ASP A 94 4.29 21.85 -14.94
N LEU A 95 3.19 21.23 -14.54
CA LEU A 95 2.34 20.43 -15.44
C LEU A 95 1.76 21.27 -16.59
N ASP A 96 1.44 22.55 -16.33
CA ASP A 96 0.85 23.43 -17.32
C ASP A 96 1.90 23.93 -18.34
N ALA A 97 3.17 23.95 -17.95
CA ALA A 97 4.29 24.34 -18.81
C ALA A 97 4.86 23.18 -19.64
N LEU A 98 4.42 21.93 -19.38
CA LEU A 98 4.89 20.78 -20.15
C LEU A 98 4.42 20.88 -21.61
N PRO A 99 5.29 20.53 -22.59
CA PRO A 99 4.90 20.53 -23.98
C PRO A 99 3.77 19.51 -24.22
N ARG A 100 2.72 19.96 -24.88
CA ARG A 100 1.66 19.08 -25.32
C ARG A 100 2.14 18.28 -26.51
N VAL A 101 2.10 16.96 -26.40
CA VAL A 101 2.43 16.04 -27.49
C VAL A 101 1.17 15.33 -27.95
N GLU A 102 0.96 15.22 -29.26
CA GLU A 102 -0.20 14.52 -29.81
C GLU A 102 -0.10 13.00 -29.52
N ARG A 103 1.12 12.48 -29.50
CA ARG A 103 1.38 11.08 -29.25
C ARG A 103 2.64 10.91 -28.40
N TYR A 104 2.57 10.01 -27.46
CA TYR A 104 3.70 9.54 -26.67
C TYR A 104 3.90 8.03 -26.89
N ASP A 105 5.08 7.63 -27.34
CA ASP A 105 5.41 6.22 -27.51
C ASP A 105 5.76 5.61 -26.16
N VAL A 106 4.81 4.85 -25.62
CA VAL A 106 4.95 4.16 -24.34
C VAL A 106 6.02 3.06 -24.48
N PHE A 107 6.91 2.99 -23.48
CA PHE A 107 7.90 1.91 -23.44
C PHE A 107 7.21 0.54 -23.43
N PRO A 108 7.59 -0.40 -24.30
CA PRO A 108 6.96 -1.71 -24.40
C PRO A 108 7.39 -2.62 -23.25
N ALA A 109 6.86 -2.36 -22.04
CA ALA A 109 7.16 -3.14 -20.85
C ALA A 109 6.61 -4.57 -20.97
N GLY A 110 7.45 -5.55 -20.73
CA GLY A 110 7.02 -6.93 -20.54
C GLY A 110 6.48 -7.20 -19.13
N PRO A 111 5.84 -8.36 -18.91
CA PRO A 111 5.28 -8.70 -17.59
C PRO A 111 6.28 -8.64 -16.44
N GLU A 112 7.52 -9.02 -16.69
CA GLU A 112 8.59 -9.07 -15.69
C GLU A 112 9.45 -7.79 -15.66
N THR A 113 9.11 -6.77 -16.45
CA THR A 113 9.78 -5.47 -16.35
C THR A 113 9.56 -4.86 -14.98
N PRO A 114 10.61 -4.41 -14.26
CA PRO A 114 10.47 -3.73 -12.97
C PRO A 114 9.57 -2.51 -13.06
N SER A 115 8.70 -2.33 -12.08
CA SER A 115 7.70 -1.26 -12.07
C SER A 115 7.80 -0.36 -10.84
N VAL A 116 7.78 -0.94 -9.64
CA VAL A 116 7.76 -0.19 -8.38
C VAL A 116 8.76 -0.80 -7.40
N LEU A 117 9.47 0.04 -6.67
CA LEU A 117 10.39 -0.33 -5.60
C LEU A 117 9.89 0.26 -4.28
N HIS A 118 9.22 -0.54 -3.45
CA HIS A 118 8.76 -0.16 -2.14
C HIS A 118 9.76 -0.52 -1.05
N TYR A 119 10.01 0.41 -0.13
CA TYR A 119 10.85 0.15 1.03
C TYR A 119 10.00 -0.19 2.26
N THR A 120 10.24 -1.38 2.83
CA THR A 120 9.65 -1.81 4.10
C THR A 120 10.61 -1.54 5.26
N SER A 121 10.07 -1.37 6.48
CA SER A 121 10.86 -1.39 7.70
C SER A 121 11.32 -2.83 7.95
N GLY A 122 12.57 -3.14 7.64
CA GLY A 122 13.10 -4.47 7.94
C GLY A 122 13.16 -4.73 9.45
N THR A 123 12.88 -5.96 9.88
CA THR A 123 13.01 -6.42 11.27
C THR A 123 14.43 -6.26 11.83
N THR A 124 15.41 -6.13 10.96
CA THR A 124 16.83 -5.88 11.29
C THR A 124 17.19 -4.39 11.39
N GLY A 125 16.21 -3.48 11.32
CA GLY A 125 16.42 -2.03 11.36
C GLY A 125 16.80 -1.39 10.01
N GLN A 126 17.32 -2.16 9.06
CA GLN A 126 17.63 -1.63 7.71
C GLN A 126 16.43 -1.80 6.77
N PRO A 127 16.05 -0.76 6.01
CA PRO A 127 14.95 -0.85 5.06
C PRO A 127 15.28 -1.83 3.94
N LYS A 128 14.27 -2.58 3.48
CA LYS A 128 14.38 -3.55 2.38
C LYS A 128 13.56 -3.07 1.20
N GLY A 129 14.17 -2.93 0.04
CA GLY A 129 13.50 -2.56 -1.20
C GLY A 129 12.78 -3.76 -1.84
N ALA A 130 11.47 -3.83 -1.73
CA ALA A 130 10.65 -4.86 -2.36
C ALA A 130 10.40 -4.52 -3.82
N GLN A 131 10.91 -5.32 -4.75
CA GLN A 131 10.83 -5.07 -6.18
C GLN A 131 9.57 -5.70 -6.79
N HIS A 132 8.67 -4.86 -7.30
CA HIS A 132 7.50 -5.24 -8.07
C HIS A 132 7.75 -5.14 -9.57
N VAL A 133 6.93 -5.84 -10.35
CA VAL A 133 6.96 -5.88 -11.82
C VAL A 133 5.61 -5.48 -12.41
N HIS A 134 5.56 -5.17 -13.70
CA HIS A 134 4.30 -4.78 -14.38
C HIS A 134 3.20 -5.84 -14.28
N ARG A 135 3.55 -7.14 -14.20
CA ARG A 135 2.57 -8.24 -13.99
C ARG A 135 1.77 -8.08 -12.68
N SER A 136 2.28 -7.35 -11.68
CA SER A 136 1.57 -7.09 -10.41
C SER A 136 0.20 -6.45 -10.62
N LEU A 137 0.03 -5.69 -11.70
CA LEU A 137 -1.25 -5.08 -12.10
C LEU A 137 -2.40 -6.10 -12.15
N VAL A 138 -2.13 -7.33 -12.62
CA VAL A 138 -3.17 -8.38 -12.74
C VAL A 138 -3.79 -8.70 -11.39
N SER A 139 -2.96 -8.94 -10.37
CA SER A 139 -3.47 -9.23 -9.02
C SER A 139 -4.12 -8.01 -8.39
N GLN A 140 -3.55 -6.82 -8.56
CA GLN A 140 -4.09 -5.57 -8.02
C GLN A 140 -5.45 -5.24 -8.64
N TYR A 141 -5.61 -5.43 -9.96
CA TYR A 141 -6.89 -5.31 -10.67
C TYR A 141 -7.95 -6.27 -10.10
N LEU A 142 -7.63 -7.57 -10.03
CA LEU A 142 -8.59 -8.60 -9.61
C LEU A 142 -9.00 -8.45 -8.14
N THR A 143 -8.04 -8.19 -7.25
CA THR A 143 -8.33 -8.03 -5.82
C THR A 143 -9.07 -6.72 -5.53
N THR A 144 -8.81 -5.66 -6.28
CA THR A 144 -9.61 -4.43 -6.21
C THR A 144 -11.03 -4.69 -6.65
N LYS A 145 -11.23 -5.39 -7.78
CA LYS A 145 -12.56 -5.71 -8.31
C LYS A 145 -13.38 -6.59 -7.39
N TRP A 146 -12.78 -7.61 -6.76
CA TRP A 146 -13.54 -8.63 -6.03
C TRP A 146 -13.51 -8.46 -4.51
N VAL A 147 -12.48 -7.82 -3.95
CA VAL A 147 -12.39 -7.59 -2.49
C VAL A 147 -12.88 -6.21 -2.12
N LEU A 148 -12.44 -5.18 -2.84
CA LEU A 148 -12.94 -3.81 -2.66
C LEU A 148 -14.23 -3.57 -3.44
N ASP A 149 -14.64 -4.54 -4.26
CA ASP A 149 -15.89 -4.51 -5.06
C ASP A 149 -16.01 -3.24 -5.92
N LEU A 150 -14.88 -2.76 -6.48
CA LEU A 150 -14.84 -1.52 -7.25
C LEU A 150 -15.22 -1.71 -8.71
N GLY A 151 -16.00 -0.74 -9.23
CA GLY A 151 -16.38 -0.59 -10.62
C GLY A 151 -16.35 0.87 -11.09
N GLU A 152 -16.75 1.10 -12.34
CA GLU A 152 -16.70 2.42 -12.99
C GLU A 152 -17.63 3.47 -12.35
N ASP A 153 -18.72 3.02 -11.72
CA ASP A 153 -19.70 3.89 -11.07
C ASP A 153 -19.29 4.30 -9.64
N ASP A 154 -18.19 3.76 -9.13
CA ASP A 154 -17.76 4.01 -7.76
C ASP A 154 -16.95 5.30 -7.61
N VAL A 155 -17.20 5.96 -6.49
CA VAL A 155 -16.34 7.00 -5.93
C VAL A 155 -15.57 6.39 -4.76
N TYR A 156 -14.28 6.23 -4.93
CA TYR A 156 -13.41 5.51 -4.02
C TYR A 156 -12.47 6.42 -3.26
N TRP A 157 -12.32 6.17 -1.97
CA TRP A 157 -11.32 6.81 -1.13
C TRP A 157 -10.44 5.81 -0.40
N CYS A 158 -9.16 5.82 -0.72
CA CYS A 158 -8.11 5.19 0.06
C CYS A 158 -7.35 6.29 0.82
N ASN A 159 -7.38 6.26 2.15
CA ASN A 159 -6.69 7.28 2.95
C ASN A 159 -5.23 6.92 3.26
N ALA A 160 -4.72 5.78 2.79
CA ALA A 160 -3.31 5.43 2.89
C ALA A 160 -2.44 6.39 2.07
N ASP A 161 -1.27 6.71 2.60
CA ASP A 161 -0.30 7.57 1.91
C ASP A 161 0.35 6.82 0.74
N PRO A 162 0.52 7.47 -0.45
CA PRO A 162 1.17 6.85 -1.61
C PRO A 162 2.64 6.48 -1.40
N GLY A 163 3.30 6.99 -0.35
CA GLY A 163 4.62 6.53 0.06
C GLY A 163 4.65 5.10 0.62
N TRP A 164 3.48 4.53 0.91
CA TRP A 164 3.30 3.14 1.34
C TRP A 164 2.65 2.30 0.25
N VAL A 165 2.92 0.98 0.27
CA VAL A 165 2.42 0.06 -0.75
C VAL A 165 0.89 0.08 -0.90
N THR A 166 0.13 0.28 0.18
CA THR A 166 -1.33 0.41 0.11
C THR A 166 -1.75 1.62 -0.70
N GLY A 167 -1.10 2.77 -0.49
CA GLY A 167 -1.40 4.00 -1.19
C GLY A 167 -1.07 3.96 -2.69
N THR A 168 -0.18 3.08 -3.13
CA THR A 168 0.10 2.85 -4.56
C THR A 168 -0.74 1.73 -5.14
N SER A 169 -0.74 0.54 -4.52
CA SER A 169 -1.45 -0.63 -5.06
C SER A 169 -2.96 -0.42 -5.09
N TYR A 170 -3.52 0.12 -4.01
CA TYR A 170 -4.97 0.35 -3.86
C TYR A 170 -5.36 1.83 -3.80
N GLY A 171 -4.40 2.74 -3.80
CA GLY A 171 -4.62 4.18 -3.91
C GLY A 171 -4.30 4.74 -5.30
N ILE A 172 -3.75 3.96 -6.23
CA ILE A 172 -3.47 4.38 -7.62
C ILE A 172 -3.81 3.25 -8.59
N ILE A 173 -3.07 2.14 -8.55
CA ILE A 173 -3.11 1.11 -9.60
C ILE A 173 -4.47 0.41 -9.63
N GLY A 174 -4.92 -0.11 -8.49
CA GLY A 174 -6.16 -0.88 -8.38
C GLY A 174 -7.40 -0.10 -8.83
N PRO A 175 -7.73 1.07 -8.23
CA PRO A 175 -8.91 1.82 -8.60
C PRO A 175 -8.87 2.29 -10.07
N TRP A 176 -7.75 2.80 -10.55
CA TRP A 176 -7.66 3.29 -11.93
C TRP A 176 -7.74 2.17 -12.97
N SER A 177 -7.18 0.99 -12.67
CA SER A 177 -7.32 -0.17 -13.56
C SER A 177 -8.76 -0.72 -13.62
N ASN A 178 -9.61 -0.40 -12.63
CA ASN A 178 -11.02 -0.76 -12.60
C ASN A 178 -11.97 0.38 -13.06
N GLY A 179 -11.42 1.52 -13.51
CA GLY A 179 -12.20 2.65 -14.01
C GLY A 179 -12.90 3.47 -12.91
N ALA A 180 -12.64 3.19 -11.62
CA ALA A 180 -13.28 3.90 -10.51
C ALA A 180 -12.80 5.35 -10.39
N THR A 181 -13.71 6.23 -10.00
CA THR A 181 -13.35 7.62 -9.64
C THR A 181 -12.66 7.62 -8.28
N GLN A 182 -11.39 7.98 -8.26
CA GLN A 182 -10.65 8.11 -7.01
C GLN A 182 -10.68 9.56 -6.50
N VAL A 183 -11.02 9.73 -5.22
CA VAL A 183 -10.92 11.01 -4.53
C VAL A 183 -9.77 10.99 -3.53
N VAL A 184 -9.09 12.12 -3.40
CA VAL A 184 -7.91 12.27 -2.54
C VAL A 184 -8.13 13.47 -1.62
N LEU A 185 -7.86 13.27 -0.33
CA LEU A 185 -7.87 14.33 0.67
C LEU A 185 -6.44 14.67 1.07
N ASP A 186 -5.96 15.84 0.68
CA ASP A 186 -4.67 16.37 1.13
C ASP A 186 -4.84 17.10 2.47
N ALA A 187 -5.15 16.32 3.50
CA ALA A 187 -5.25 16.80 4.88
C ALA A 187 -5.01 15.66 5.87
N GLY A 188 -4.55 16.03 7.06
CA GLY A 188 -4.42 15.12 8.18
C GLY A 188 -5.78 14.62 8.72
N PHE A 189 -5.69 13.69 9.67
CA PHE A 189 -6.86 13.15 10.37
C PHE A 189 -7.69 14.27 11.04
N GLY A 190 -9.02 14.05 11.04
CA GLY A 190 -10.02 14.86 11.74
C GLY A 190 -11.40 14.29 11.41
N ALA A 191 -12.13 13.81 12.41
CA ALA A 191 -13.38 13.08 12.22
C ALA A 191 -14.40 13.89 11.41
N GLU A 192 -14.70 15.11 11.84
CA GLU A 192 -15.63 16.03 11.16
C GLU A 192 -15.21 16.27 9.69
N ARG A 193 -13.92 16.51 9.46
CA ARG A 193 -13.37 16.72 8.12
C ARG A 193 -13.53 15.48 7.24
N TRP A 194 -13.25 14.30 7.79
CA TRP A 194 -13.33 13.06 7.05
C TRP A 194 -14.76 12.69 6.69
N TYR A 195 -15.69 12.80 7.64
CA TYR A 195 -17.12 12.57 7.35
C TYR A 195 -17.69 13.59 6.37
N SER A 196 -17.34 14.87 6.52
CA SER A 196 -17.70 15.91 5.54
C SER A 196 -17.13 15.62 4.14
N PHE A 197 -15.92 15.06 4.06
CA PHE A 197 -15.33 14.67 2.77
C PHE A 197 -16.07 13.47 2.15
N LEU A 198 -16.36 12.44 2.93
CA LEU A 198 -17.14 11.26 2.50
C LEU A 198 -18.51 11.69 1.96
N GLU A 199 -19.23 12.54 2.71
CA GLU A 199 -20.52 13.09 2.34
C GLU A 199 -20.45 13.91 1.05
N LYS A 200 -19.61 14.97 1.02
CA LYS A 200 -19.50 15.90 -0.12
C LYS A 200 -19.06 15.24 -1.41
N ARG A 201 -18.20 14.22 -1.32
CA ARG A 201 -17.70 13.48 -2.48
C ARG A 201 -18.55 12.29 -2.83
N ARG A 202 -19.62 12.01 -2.05
CA ARG A 202 -20.50 10.85 -2.25
C ARG A 202 -19.69 9.56 -2.37
N VAL A 203 -18.71 9.37 -1.49
CA VAL A 203 -17.82 8.21 -1.50
C VAL A 203 -18.65 6.94 -1.32
N THR A 204 -18.47 5.97 -2.23
CA THR A 204 -19.19 4.70 -2.22
C THR A 204 -18.38 3.58 -1.57
N VAL A 205 -17.07 3.60 -1.75
CA VAL A 205 -16.15 2.60 -1.17
C VAL A 205 -15.01 3.30 -0.44
N TRP A 206 -14.79 2.91 0.81
CA TRP A 206 -13.77 3.50 1.67
C TRP A 206 -12.80 2.45 2.20
N TYR A 207 -11.49 2.64 1.95
CA TYR A 207 -10.41 1.77 2.40
C TYR A 207 -9.51 2.51 3.39
N SER A 208 -9.45 2.01 4.64
CA SER A 208 -8.83 2.72 5.76
C SER A 208 -7.96 1.80 6.61
N ALA A 209 -7.18 2.40 7.51
CA ALA A 209 -6.38 1.64 8.48
C ALA A 209 -7.11 1.53 9.83
N PRO A 210 -6.95 0.41 10.57
CA PRO A 210 -7.53 0.21 11.90
C PRO A 210 -7.21 1.33 12.89
N THR A 211 -6.00 1.87 12.86
CA THR A 211 -5.63 3.03 13.69
C THR A 211 -6.53 4.24 13.44
N ALA A 212 -6.84 4.56 12.18
CA ALA A 212 -7.75 5.64 11.83
C ALA A 212 -9.19 5.33 12.28
N ILE A 213 -9.64 4.09 12.10
CA ILE A 213 -10.96 3.63 12.55
C ILE A 213 -11.09 3.78 14.08
N ARG A 214 -10.08 3.35 14.85
CA ARG A 214 -10.05 3.51 16.31
C ARG A 214 -10.10 4.99 16.75
N LEU A 215 -9.45 5.88 16.01
CA LEU A 215 -9.55 7.32 16.27
C LEU A 215 -10.97 7.84 16.05
N LEU A 216 -11.64 7.41 14.97
CA LEU A 216 -13.04 7.76 14.72
C LEU A 216 -13.99 7.21 15.78
N MET A 217 -13.75 5.99 16.27
CA MET A 217 -14.53 5.40 17.36
C MET A 217 -14.47 6.27 18.65
N LYS A 218 -13.30 6.86 18.96
CA LYS A 218 -13.13 7.74 20.12
C LYS A 218 -13.93 9.04 20.03
N GLU A 219 -14.18 9.54 18.80
CA GLU A 219 -14.98 10.75 18.57
C GLU A 219 -16.49 10.52 18.76
N GLY A 220 -16.92 9.24 18.79
CA GLY A 220 -18.29 8.84 19.06
C GLY A 220 -19.21 8.89 17.86
N LEU A 221 -20.43 8.35 18.04
CA LEU A 221 -21.44 8.22 17.00
C LEU A 221 -22.13 9.54 16.63
N ASP A 222 -22.17 10.50 17.54
CA ASP A 222 -22.86 11.76 17.31
C ASP A 222 -22.21 12.58 16.19
N VAL A 223 -20.90 12.43 16.01
CA VAL A 223 -20.18 13.06 14.88
C VAL A 223 -20.62 12.42 13.56
N VAL A 224 -20.68 11.08 13.51
CA VAL A 224 -21.13 10.34 12.31
C VAL A 224 -22.54 10.73 11.89
N ARG A 225 -23.46 10.80 12.87
CA ARG A 225 -24.89 11.07 12.64
C ARG A 225 -25.20 12.44 12.06
N ARG A 226 -24.25 13.37 12.09
CA ARG A 226 -24.40 14.70 11.48
C ARG A 226 -24.19 14.74 9.98
N HIS A 227 -23.75 13.62 9.40
CA HIS A 227 -23.38 13.53 7.99
C HIS A 227 -24.23 12.51 7.23
N ASP A 228 -24.59 12.83 6.00
CA ASP A 228 -25.22 11.88 5.07
C ASP A 228 -24.16 10.98 4.44
N LEU A 229 -23.98 9.80 5.04
CA LEU A 229 -23.06 8.76 4.55
C LEU A 229 -23.79 7.63 3.80
N SER A 230 -25.01 7.88 3.33
CA SER A 230 -25.85 6.89 2.63
C SER A 230 -25.23 6.36 1.34
N ALA A 231 -24.31 7.12 0.72
CA ALA A 231 -23.59 6.69 -0.46
C ALA A 231 -22.60 5.53 -0.17
N LEU A 232 -22.07 5.44 1.05
CA LEU A 232 -21.15 4.36 1.41
C LEU A 232 -21.82 3.00 1.24
N ARG A 233 -21.30 2.16 0.37
CA ARG A 233 -21.78 0.80 0.15
C ARG A 233 -20.81 -0.28 0.65
N HIS A 234 -19.50 0.00 0.67
CA HIS A 234 -18.48 -0.95 1.13
C HIS A 234 -17.37 -0.26 1.93
N LEU A 235 -16.94 -0.91 3.01
CA LEU A 235 -15.89 -0.47 3.91
C LEU A 235 -14.85 -1.56 4.05
N ALA A 236 -13.57 -1.24 3.84
CA ALA A 236 -12.48 -2.20 3.99
C ALA A 236 -11.33 -1.64 4.84
N SER A 237 -10.60 -2.53 5.50
CA SER A 237 -9.52 -2.24 6.43
C SER A 237 -8.22 -2.89 6.02
N VAL A 238 -7.08 -2.25 6.33
CA VAL A 238 -5.75 -2.70 5.91
C VAL A 238 -4.63 -2.26 6.85
N GLY A 239 -3.57 -3.06 6.88
CA GLY A 239 -2.24 -2.69 7.39
C GLY A 239 -1.99 -3.02 8.85
N GLU A 240 -3.05 -3.27 9.62
CA GLU A 240 -3.00 -3.72 11.00
C GLU A 240 -4.17 -4.68 11.25
N PRO A 241 -4.12 -5.54 12.28
CA PRO A 241 -5.28 -6.35 12.67
C PRO A 241 -6.48 -5.48 13.01
N LEU A 242 -7.62 -5.81 12.44
CA LEU A 242 -8.89 -5.14 12.76
C LEU A 242 -9.56 -5.87 13.93
N ASN A 243 -9.60 -5.21 15.09
CA ASN A 243 -10.22 -5.78 16.27
C ASN A 243 -11.75 -5.88 16.15
N PRO A 244 -12.40 -6.86 16.82
CA PRO A 244 -13.84 -7.11 16.73
C PRO A 244 -14.70 -5.88 17.03
N GLU A 245 -14.28 -5.05 17.99
CA GLU A 245 -15.00 -3.84 18.42
C GLU A 245 -15.15 -2.84 17.27
N ALA A 246 -14.13 -2.71 16.41
CA ALA A 246 -14.18 -1.82 15.23
C ALA A 246 -15.21 -2.31 14.22
N VAL A 247 -15.35 -3.63 14.04
CA VAL A 247 -16.36 -4.24 13.15
C VAL A 247 -17.77 -4.02 13.70
N HIS A 248 -17.96 -4.19 15.01
CA HIS A 248 -19.26 -3.93 15.66
C HIS A 248 -19.65 -2.46 15.60
N TRP A 249 -18.71 -1.58 15.95
CA TRP A 249 -18.92 -0.13 15.89
C TRP A 249 -19.28 0.32 14.47
N SER A 250 -18.62 -0.19 13.44
CA SER A 250 -18.91 0.22 12.06
C SER A 250 -20.31 -0.19 11.59
N ARG A 251 -20.86 -1.32 12.08
CA ARG A 251 -22.25 -1.70 11.85
C ARG A 251 -23.23 -0.70 12.45
N GLU A 252 -22.91 -0.19 13.66
CA GLU A 252 -23.73 0.83 14.31
C GLU A 252 -23.59 2.19 13.64
N ALA A 253 -22.35 2.59 13.29
CA ALA A 253 -22.05 3.88 12.70
C ALA A 253 -22.51 4.03 11.25
N PHE A 254 -22.34 3.00 10.42
CA PHE A 254 -22.53 3.04 8.96
C PHE A 254 -23.56 2.03 8.44
N GLY A 255 -24.18 1.21 9.32
CA GLY A 255 -25.09 0.13 8.93
C GLY A 255 -24.39 -1.07 8.26
N LYS A 256 -23.05 -1.11 8.25
CA LYS A 256 -22.28 -2.15 7.57
C LYS A 256 -20.90 -2.36 8.23
N PRO A 257 -20.34 -3.59 8.17
CA PRO A 257 -19.05 -3.88 8.78
C PRO A 257 -17.89 -3.34 7.93
N PHE A 258 -16.75 -3.04 8.57
CA PHE A 258 -15.47 -3.06 7.88
C PHE A 258 -15.09 -4.50 7.55
N HIS A 259 -14.64 -4.72 6.31
CA HIS A 259 -14.07 -5.97 5.82
C HIS A 259 -12.55 -5.92 5.97
N ASP A 260 -12.00 -6.78 6.82
CA ASP A 260 -10.55 -6.83 6.98
C ASP A 260 -9.86 -7.49 5.78
N THR A 261 -8.68 -6.98 5.44
CA THR A 261 -7.84 -7.48 4.34
C THR A 261 -6.44 -7.71 4.85
N PHE A 262 -5.91 -8.90 4.63
CA PHE A 262 -4.54 -9.26 4.96
C PHE A 262 -3.67 -9.37 3.71
N TRP A 263 -2.56 -8.65 3.72
CA TRP A 263 -1.52 -8.68 2.71
C TRP A 263 -0.28 -7.91 3.18
N GLN A 264 0.80 -8.05 2.44
CA GLN A 264 2.09 -7.44 2.75
C GLN A 264 2.63 -6.72 1.51
N THR A 265 3.65 -5.88 1.68
CA THR A 265 4.38 -5.29 0.55
C THR A 265 4.91 -6.39 -0.37
N GLU A 266 5.40 -7.48 0.22
CA GLU A 266 5.96 -8.64 -0.46
C GLU A 266 4.92 -9.41 -1.27
N THR A 267 3.66 -9.45 -0.84
CA THR A 267 2.59 -10.10 -1.62
C THR A 267 2.10 -9.24 -2.76
N GLY A 268 2.20 -7.91 -2.65
CA GLY A 268 1.83 -6.93 -3.65
C GLY A 268 0.33 -6.82 -3.94
N CYS A 269 -0.48 -7.69 -3.33
CA CYS A 269 -1.94 -7.67 -3.37
C CYS A 269 -2.55 -8.31 -2.13
N ILE A 270 -3.85 -8.11 -1.92
CA ILE A 270 -4.64 -8.79 -0.89
C ILE A 270 -4.62 -10.29 -1.15
N VAL A 271 -4.26 -11.08 -0.14
CA VAL A 271 -4.15 -12.55 -0.23
C VAL A 271 -5.16 -13.29 0.65
N ILE A 272 -5.63 -12.66 1.74
CA ILE A 272 -6.71 -13.17 2.60
C ILE A 272 -7.64 -12.00 2.90
N SER A 273 -8.95 -12.22 2.82
CA SER A 273 -9.91 -11.14 3.06
C SER A 273 -11.30 -11.65 3.45
N ASN A 274 -12.04 -10.78 4.13
CA ASN A 274 -13.47 -10.87 4.24
C ASN A 274 -14.09 -10.30 2.95
N TYR A 275 -14.67 -11.16 2.09
CA TYR A 275 -15.24 -10.72 0.81
C TYR A 275 -16.62 -10.11 0.98
N PRO A 276 -17.06 -9.22 0.06
CA PRO A 276 -18.46 -8.92 -0.12
C PRO A 276 -19.28 -10.20 -0.37
N GLY A 277 -20.45 -10.30 0.26
CA GLY A 277 -21.33 -11.45 0.11
C GLY A 277 -21.02 -12.67 0.99
N MET A 278 -19.92 -12.67 1.75
CA MET A 278 -19.68 -13.68 2.78
C MET A 278 -19.92 -13.12 4.19
N PRO A 279 -20.28 -13.98 5.18
CA PRO A 279 -20.39 -13.54 6.56
C PRO A 279 -19.06 -13.02 7.08
N VAL A 280 -19.06 -11.79 7.62
CA VAL A 280 -17.89 -11.22 8.30
C VAL A 280 -17.86 -11.72 9.74
N LYS A 281 -16.84 -12.54 10.07
CA LYS A 281 -16.52 -12.90 11.45
C LYS A 281 -15.64 -11.79 12.03
N ALA A 282 -16.16 -11.05 13.01
CA ALA A 282 -15.48 -9.90 13.60
C ALA A 282 -14.11 -10.30 14.20
N GLY A 283 -13.04 -9.66 13.78
CA GLY A 283 -11.65 -9.95 14.16
C GLY A 283 -10.93 -10.97 13.27
N SER A 284 -11.62 -11.64 12.32
CA SER A 284 -10.97 -12.49 11.36
C SER A 284 -10.44 -11.72 10.16
N MET A 285 -9.35 -12.19 9.58
CA MET A 285 -8.84 -11.72 8.29
C MET A 285 -9.67 -12.23 7.10
N GLY A 286 -10.61 -13.19 7.34
CA GLY A 286 -11.40 -13.80 6.28
C GLY A 286 -10.77 -15.07 5.68
N LYS A 287 -10.93 -15.27 4.38
CA LYS A 287 -10.47 -16.45 3.64
C LYS A 287 -9.48 -16.10 2.53
N PRO A 288 -8.63 -17.07 2.09
CA PRO A 288 -7.71 -16.86 0.99
C PRO A 288 -8.42 -16.39 -0.30
N PHE A 289 -7.76 -15.48 -1.02
CA PHE A 289 -8.24 -15.02 -2.33
C PHE A 289 -8.24 -16.18 -3.34
N PRO A 290 -9.23 -16.31 -4.22
CA PRO A 290 -9.25 -17.35 -5.25
C PRO A 290 -7.94 -17.40 -6.05
N GLY A 291 -7.29 -18.57 -6.07
CA GLY A 291 -5.98 -18.76 -6.65
C GLY A 291 -4.79 -18.57 -5.68
N ILE A 292 -5.04 -18.15 -4.44
CA ILE A 292 -4.04 -18.14 -3.37
C ILE A 292 -4.24 -19.36 -2.48
N THR A 293 -3.20 -20.15 -2.30
CA THR A 293 -3.17 -21.22 -1.30
C THR A 293 -2.47 -20.71 -0.06
N ALA A 294 -3.21 -20.68 1.06
CA ALA A 294 -2.69 -20.30 2.38
C ALA A 294 -2.87 -21.45 3.37
N ALA A 295 -1.95 -21.59 4.30
CA ALA A 295 -2.02 -22.56 5.39
C ALA A 295 -1.43 -21.99 6.67
N ILE A 296 -1.79 -22.59 7.80
CA ILE A 296 -1.07 -22.44 9.05
C ILE A 296 0.01 -23.52 9.07
N LEU A 297 1.25 -23.14 9.26
CA LEU A 297 2.41 -24.01 9.26
C LEU A 297 2.93 -24.22 10.70
N ASP A 298 3.36 -25.43 11.01
CA ASP A 298 4.12 -25.68 12.23
C ASP A 298 5.46 -24.92 12.19
N GLN A 299 5.82 -24.25 13.27
CA GLN A 299 6.99 -23.35 13.31
C GLN A 299 8.34 -24.04 13.21
N ARG A 300 8.40 -25.37 13.41
CA ARG A 300 9.65 -26.14 13.39
C ARG A 300 9.82 -26.93 12.09
N THR A 301 8.71 -27.52 11.62
CA THR A 301 8.72 -28.38 10.44
C THR A 301 8.32 -27.66 9.17
N PHE A 302 7.64 -26.51 9.29
CA PHE A 302 6.99 -25.76 8.18
C PHE A 302 6.00 -26.62 7.38
N GLU A 303 5.46 -27.66 8.01
CA GLU A 303 4.39 -28.48 7.42
C GLU A 303 3.01 -27.89 7.79
N PRO A 304 2.00 -28.01 6.90
CA PRO A 304 0.65 -27.56 7.19
C PRO A 304 0.04 -28.25 8.41
N VAL A 305 -0.55 -27.46 9.29
CA VAL A 305 -1.29 -27.92 10.47
C VAL A 305 -2.76 -28.11 10.11
N ALA A 306 -3.26 -29.32 10.26
CA ALA A 306 -4.66 -29.65 9.94
C ALA A 306 -5.65 -29.32 11.07
N GLU A 307 -5.18 -29.17 12.32
CA GLU A 307 -6.03 -28.95 13.50
C GLU A 307 -6.54 -27.51 13.54
N PRO A 308 -7.88 -27.27 13.47
CA PRO A 308 -8.44 -25.94 13.57
C PRO A 308 -8.11 -25.28 14.93
N GLY A 309 -7.79 -23.98 14.88
CA GLY A 309 -7.47 -23.19 16.08
C GLY A 309 -6.02 -23.33 16.58
N ARG A 310 -5.23 -24.26 16.04
CA ARG A 310 -3.82 -24.36 16.39
C ARG A 310 -3.05 -23.16 15.82
N VAL A 311 -2.22 -22.55 16.67
CA VAL A 311 -1.38 -21.41 16.28
C VAL A 311 -0.14 -21.88 15.53
N GLY A 312 0.17 -21.20 14.43
CA GLY A 312 1.38 -21.43 13.65
C GLY A 312 1.72 -20.23 12.76
N MET A 313 2.70 -20.40 11.87
CA MET A 313 3.10 -19.42 10.87
C MET A 313 2.09 -19.39 9.72
N ILE A 314 1.68 -18.23 9.27
CA ILE A 314 0.90 -18.11 8.04
C ILE A 314 1.84 -18.28 6.85
N GLY A 315 1.65 -19.36 6.10
CA GLY A 315 2.38 -19.68 4.89
C GLY A 315 1.51 -19.52 3.65
N LEU A 316 2.12 -19.08 2.55
CA LEU A 316 1.46 -18.93 1.25
C LEU A 316 2.24 -19.72 0.20
N VAL A 317 1.56 -20.45 -0.68
CA VAL A 317 2.21 -21.08 -1.84
C VAL A 317 2.59 -19.97 -2.82
N PRO A 318 3.88 -19.80 -3.17
CA PRO A 318 4.33 -18.70 -4.03
C PRO A 318 3.88 -18.88 -5.49
N GLY A 319 3.93 -17.78 -6.27
CA GLY A 319 3.72 -17.83 -7.72
C GLY A 319 2.56 -16.96 -8.24
N TRP A 320 1.84 -16.23 -7.38
CA TRP A 320 0.84 -15.27 -7.85
C TRP A 320 1.50 -14.05 -8.53
N PRO A 321 0.78 -13.37 -9.44
CA PRO A 321 1.39 -12.35 -10.32
C PRO A 321 2.07 -11.18 -9.60
N SER A 322 1.54 -10.71 -8.47
CA SER A 322 2.06 -9.54 -7.74
C SER A 322 3.11 -9.84 -6.67
N MET A 323 3.44 -11.12 -6.44
CA MET A 323 4.53 -11.46 -5.55
C MET A 323 5.81 -10.74 -5.98
N ILE A 324 6.56 -10.14 -5.04
CA ILE A 324 7.83 -9.48 -5.37
C ILE A 324 8.80 -10.43 -6.05
N ARG A 325 9.68 -9.89 -6.88
CA ARG A 325 10.73 -10.67 -7.55
C ARG A 325 12.02 -10.76 -6.74
N GLY A 326 12.11 -10.00 -5.67
CA GLY A 326 13.25 -10.00 -4.75
C GLY A 326 13.26 -8.78 -3.85
N TYR A 327 14.17 -8.79 -2.91
CA TYR A 327 14.59 -7.58 -2.24
C TYR A 327 15.77 -6.98 -3.00
N TRP A 328 15.67 -5.68 -3.30
CA TRP A 328 16.74 -4.92 -3.97
C TRP A 328 18.06 -5.07 -3.20
N ASN A 329 19.14 -5.37 -3.90
CA ASN A 329 20.47 -5.60 -3.32
C ASN A 329 20.53 -6.65 -2.19
N ASN A 330 19.47 -7.46 -1.95
CA ASN A 330 19.42 -8.41 -0.85
C ASN A 330 18.78 -9.76 -1.23
N PRO A 331 19.38 -10.51 -2.17
CA PRO A 331 18.86 -11.81 -2.58
C PRO A 331 18.86 -12.86 -1.46
N ALA A 332 19.85 -12.81 -0.56
CA ALA A 332 19.90 -13.71 0.58
C ALA A 332 18.75 -13.47 1.57
N GLY A 333 18.37 -12.22 1.80
CA GLY A 333 17.23 -11.87 2.63
C GLY A 333 15.90 -12.31 2.01
N TYR A 334 15.80 -12.30 0.67
CA TYR A 334 14.63 -12.81 -0.03
C TYR A 334 14.55 -14.34 0.04
N ALA A 335 15.66 -15.05 -0.18
CA ALA A 335 15.71 -16.51 -0.11
C ALA A 335 15.23 -17.05 1.25
N LYS A 336 15.55 -16.35 2.35
CA LYS A 336 15.10 -16.72 3.70
C LYS A 336 13.58 -16.65 3.93
N LYS A 337 12.84 -16.07 3.00
CA LYS A 337 11.38 -16.02 3.06
C LYS A 337 10.72 -17.32 2.59
N PHE A 338 11.50 -18.31 2.16
CA PHE A 338 10.96 -19.55 1.59
C PHE A 338 11.49 -20.77 2.34
N GLU A 339 10.58 -21.66 2.70
CA GLU A 339 10.91 -22.95 3.31
C GLU A 339 9.87 -23.99 2.87
N ASN A 340 10.30 -25.18 2.51
CA ASN A 340 9.44 -26.31 2.11
C ASN A 340 8.38 -25.96 1.04
N GLY A 341 8.71 -25.05 0.10
CA GLY A 341 7.78 -24.59 -0.95
C GLY A 341 6.79 -23.53 -0.49
N TRP A 342 6.86 -23.04 0.74
CA TRP A 342 6.04 -21.98 1.29
C TRP A 342 6.78 -20.64 1.33
N TYR A 343 6.08 -19.57 1.01
CA TYR A 343 6.47 -18.21 1.38
C TYR A 343 6.03 -17.98 2.84
N LEU A 344 6.98 -17.64 3.70
CA LEU A 344 6.76 -17.36 5.11
C LEU A 344 6.46 -15.88 5.31
N THR A 345 5.24 -15.58 5.74
CA THR A 345 4.82 -14.18 5.95
C THR A 345 5.56 -13.50 7.10
N GLY A 346 5.96 -14.28 8.12
CA GLY A 346 6.45 -13.79 9.41
C GLY A 346 5.32 -13.39 10.35
N ASP A 347 4.07 -13.63 9.96
CA ASP A 347 2.88 -13.43 10.77
C ASP A 347 2.36 -14.77 11.28
N ARG A 348 1.95 -14.81 12.55
CA ARG A 348 1.36 -16.00 13.19
C ARG A 348 -0.15 -15.87 13.19
N GLY A 349 -0.81 -17.00 13.00
CA GLY A 349 -2.26 -17.05 12.96
C GLY A 349 -2.82 -18.42 13.27
N THR A 350 -4.13 -18.52 13.19
CA THR A 350 -4.90 -19.78 13.24
C THR A 350 -5.88 -19.80 12.09
N VAL A 351 -6.41 -20.99 11.78
CA VAL A 351 -7.56 -21.17 10.90
C VAL A 351 -8.66 -21.88 11.65
N ASP A 352 -9.92 -21.41 11.53
CA ASP A 352 -11.06 -22.06 12.18
C ASP A 352 -11.64 -23.17 11.29
N ALA A 353 -12.63 -23.92 11.83
CA ALA A 353 -13.29 -25.03 11.13
C ALA A 353 -14.03 -24.59 9.85
N ASP A 354 -14.39 -23.30 9.73
CA ASP A 354 -15.04 -22.74 8.56
C ASP A 354 -14.03 -22.16 7.55
N GLY A 355 -12.73 -22.27 7.82
CA GLY A 355 -11.63 -21.81 6.96
C GLY A 355 -11.31 -20.32 7.05
N TYR A 356 -11.77 -19.62 8.10
CA TYR A 356 -11.38 -18.23 8.35
C TYR A 356 -10.04 -18.18 9.06
N PHE A 357 -9.17 -17.29 8.61
CA PHE A 357 -7.88 -17.00 9.19
C PHE A 357 -7.98 -15.91 10.26
N TRP A 358 -7.23 -16.08 11.34
CA TRP A 358 -7.17 -15.17 12.48
C TRP A 358 -5.72 -14.80 12.76
N PHE A 359 -5.45 -13.50 12.86
CA PHE A 359 -4.12 -13.01 13.22
C PHE A 359 -3.88 -13.19 14.73
N VAL A 360 -2.68 -13.64 15.10
CA VAL A 360 -2.27 -13.84 16.49
C VAL A 360 -1.15 -12.87 16.89
N GLY A 361 -0.21 -12.59 15.99
CA GLY A 361 0.93 -11.71 16.25
C GLY A 361 2.02 -11.89 15.19
N ARG A 362 3.08 -11.10 15.33
CA ARG A 362 4.28 -11.28 14.52
C ARG A 362 5.20 -12.32 15.17
N ASP A 363 5.94 -13.05 14.34
CA ASP A 363 6.91 -14.04 14.82
C ASP A 363 8.14 -13.38 15.49
N ASP A 364 8.47 -12.16 15.06
CA ASP A 364 9.56 -11.34 15.59
C ASP A 364 9.18 -10.49 16.82
N ASP A 365 7.89 -10.38 17.16
CA ASP A 365 7.39 -9.65 18.34
C ASP A 365 7.28 -10.56 19.60
N VAL A 366 7.69 -11.82 19.53
CA VAL A 366 7.61 -12.74 20.67
C VAL A 366 8.64 -12.35 21.73
N ILE A 367 8.16 -11.73 22.81
CA ILE A 367 8.95 -11.55 24.02
C ILE A 367 9.12 -12.93 24.64
N ASN A 368 10.32 -13.50 24.55
CA ASN A 368 10.69 -14.67 25.33
C ASN A 368 10.76 -14.26 26.81
N THR A 369 9.67 -14.43 27.53
CA THR A 369 9.70 -14.45 29.00
C THR A 369 10.30 -15.79 29.41
N GLY A 370 11.61 -15.81 29.66
CA GLY A 370 12.32 -16.93 30.29
C GLY A 370 11.91 -17.10 31.76
#